data_7ca0cf0e18169392f07345a026a3a56c
#
_entry.id   7ca0cf0e18169392f07345a026a3a56c
#
_cell.length_a   1.000
_cell.length_b   1.000
_cell.length_c   1.000
_cell.angle_alpha   90.00
_cell.angle_beta   90.00
_cell.angle_gamma   90.00
#
_symmetry.space_group_name_H-M   'P 1'
#
loop_
_entity.id
_entity.type
_entity.pdbx_description
1 polymer ?
#
loop_
_entity_poly.entity_id
_entity_poly.type
_entity_poly.pdbx_seq_one_letter_code
_entity_poly.pdbx_strand_id
1 'polypeptide(L)'
;MHWINPPTEVEDLFGFIYQITNKLTGQSYIGKKQFHSITKKKVKGRKNKVTVKKESDWKTYTSSSIKLNEDILTHGIHNFEFTILHLTRSKQELDFLETKEQWQRDVLNSLQPDGTRKYQNGRIECVRFNKFTADKVRFV
;
A
#
# COMPACT_ATOMS: atom_id res chain seq x y z
N MET A 1 13.02 7.87 10.68
CA MET A 1 11.93 7.15 10.01
C MET A 1 10.66 8.00 10.03
N HIS A 2 9.96 8.10 8.91
CA HIS A 2 8.77 8.96 8.78
C HIS A 2 7.44 8.27 9.14
N TRP A 3 7.41 6.94 9.23
CA TRP A 3 6.19 6.20 9.59
C TRP A 3 5.84 6.37 11.06
N ILE A 4 4.57 6.63 11.35
CA ILE A 4 4.06 6.76 12.72
C ILE A 4 3.84 5.35 13.30
N ASN A 5 4.40 5.08 14.49
CA ASN A 5 4.29 3.80 15.17
C ASN A 5 4.62 2.59 14.27
N PRO A 6 5.80 2.56 13.66
CA PRO A 6 6.16 1.45 12.80
C PRO A 6 6.33 0.17 13.61
N PRO A 7 6.08 -1.02 13.01
CA PRO A 7 6.36 -2.27 13.67
C PRO A 7 7.87 -2.43 13.91
N THR A 8 8.24 -3.00 15.04
CA THR A 8 9.65 -3.25 15.39
C THR A 8 10.21 -4.45 14.65
N GLU A 9 9.36 -5.46 14.41
CA GLU A 9 9.72 -6.69 13.71
C GLU A 9 8.75 -6.96 12.58
N VAL A 10 9.30 -7.28 11.40
CA VAL A 10 8.51 -7.47 10.18
C VAL A 10 8.68 -8.86 9.57
N GLU A 11 9.44 -9.75 10.23
CA GLU A 11 9.76 -11.08 9.68
C GLU A 11 8.50 -11.89 9.36
N ASP A 12 7.51 -11.86 10.24
CA ASP A 12 6.26 -12.60 10.09
C ASP A 12 5.15 -11.80 9.41
N LEU A 13 5.46 -10.59 8.96
CA LEU A 13 4.52 -9.71 8.28
C LEU A 13 4.80 -9.72 6.78
N PHE A 14 3.74 -9.62 5.99
CA PHE A 14 3.85 -9.54 4.54
C PHE A 14 3.94 -8.08 4.04
N GLY A 15 3.07 -7.23 4.53
CA GLY A 15 3.01 -5.85 4.09
C GLY A 15 2.07 -5.00 4.92
N PHE A 16 1.85 -3.78 4.48
CA PHE A 16 0.97 -2.84 5.18
C PHE A 16 0.21 -1.94 4.21
N ILE A 17 -0.95 -1.51 4.67
CA ILE A 17 -1.75 -0.48 4.01
C ILE A 17 -1.43 0.84 4.69
N TYR A 18 -1.21 1.88 3.91
CA TYR A 18 -0.82 3.18 4.43
C TYR A 18 -1.68 4.30 3.91
N GLN A 19 -1.70 5.38 4.69
CA GLN A 19 -2.23 6.68 4.28
C GLN A 19 -1.14 7.72 4.45
N ILE A 20 -0.91 8.49 3.39
CA ILE A 20 0.00 9.63 3.43
C ILE A 20 -0.85 10.88 3.24
N THR A 21 -0.78 11.80 4.19
CA THR A 21 -1.57 13.03 4.19
C THR A 21 -0.66 14.25 4.10
N ASN A 22 -0.93 15.12 3.13
CA ASN A 22 -0.29 16.42 3.04
C ASN A 22 -0.99 17.39 4.01
N LYS A 23 -0.31 17.77 5.07
CA LYS A 23 -0.88 18.65 6.10
C LYS A 23 -1.15 20.07 5.60
N LEU A 24 -0.50 20.49 4.53
CA LEU A 24 -0.71 21.82 3.95
C LEU A 24 -1.96 21.90 3.08
N THR A 25 -2.26 20.85 2.34
CA THR A 25 -3.40 20.81 1.40
C THR A 25 -4.59 20.00 1.92
N GLY A 26 -4.36 19.12 2.89
CA GLY A 26 -5.37 18.19 3.39
C GLY A 26 -5.57 16.95 2.51
N GLN A 27 -4.88 16.87 1.38
CA GLN A 27 -5.02 15.73 0.47
C GLN A 27 -4.28 14.51 1.00
N SER A 28 -4.84 13.32 0.75
CA SER A 28 -4.29 12.04 1.18
C SER A 28 -4.12 11.08 0.02
N TYR A 29 -3.35 10.02 0.26
CA TYR A 29 -3.14 8.93 -0.67
C TYR A 29 -3.18 7.61 0.12
N ILE A 30 -3.92 6.63 -0.39
CA ILE A 30 -4.02 5.29 0.19
C ILE A 30 -3.27 4.31 -0.71
N GLY A 31 -2.35 3.56 -0.14
CA GLY A 31 -1.59 2.59 -0.89
C GLY A 31 -1.17 1.41 -0.05
N LYS A 32 -0.36 0.54 -0.65
CA LYS A 32 0.19 -0.65 0.02
C LYS A 32 1.69 -0.74 -0.22
N LYS A 33 2.37 -1.44 0.67
CA LYS A 33 3.80 -1.75 0.55
C LYS A 33 4.09 -3.09 1.19
N GLN A 34 4.93 -3.89 0.53
CA GLN A 34 5.45 -5.13 1.10
C GLN A 34 6.65 -4.84 1.99
N PHE A 35 6.74 -5.57 3.11
CA PHE A 35 7.92 -5.50 3.97
C PHE A 35 9.13 -6.21 3.36
N HIS A 36 8.88 -7.20 2.48
CA HIS A 36 9.93 -8.01 1.87
C HIS A 36 9.74 -8.06 0.36
N SER A 37 10.85 -8.05 -0.36
CA SER A 37 10.85 -8.45 -1.76
C SER A 37 11.14 -9.94 -1.84
N ILE A 38 10.37 -10.65 -2.65
CA ILE A 38 10.51 -12.10 -2.84
C ILE A 38 10.91 -12.32 -4.30
N THR A 39 12.10 -12.85 -4.50
CA THR A 39 12.61 -13.14 -5.84
C THR A 39 12.97 -14.62 -5.96
N LYS A 40 12.86 -15.16 -7.18
CA LYS A 40 13.32 -16.50 -7.49
C LYS A 40 14.69 -16.39 -8.18
N LYS A 41 15.68 -17.01 -7.59
CA LYS A 41 17.06 -16.96 -8.08
C LYS A 41 17.52 -18.34 -8.52
N LYS A 42 18.13 -18.41 -9.72
CA LYS A 42 18.73 -19.63 -10.21
C LYS A 42 20.08 -19.87 -9.52
N VAL A 43 20.24 -21.03 -8.92
CA VAL A 43 21.46 -21.41 -8.22
C VAL A 43 22.17 -22.49 -9.01
N LYS A 44 23.49 -22.35 -9.22
CA LYS A 44 24.33 -23.33 -9.90
C LYS A 44 24.23 -24.69 -9.20
N GLY A 45 24.00 -25.76 -10.01
CA GLY A 45 23.86 -27.11 -9.49
C GLY A 45 22.46 -27.49 -9.03
N ARG A 46 21.50 -26.57 -9.08
CA ARG A 46 20.10 -26.84 -8.74
C ARG A 46 19.20 -26.77 -9.96
N LYS A 47 18.28 -27.73 -10.06
CA LYS A 47 17.30 -27.81 -11.15
C LYS A 47 16.22 -26.74 -11.03
N ASN A 48 15.76 -26.43 -9.82
CA ASN A 48 14.71 -25.47 -9.55
C ASN A 48 15.30 -24.16 -8.99
N LYS A 49 14.62 -23.05 -9.27
CA LYS A 49 14.96 -21.75 -8.70
C LYS A 49 14.74 -21.74 -7.20
N VAL A 50 15.61 -21.04 -6.49
CA VAL A 50 15.49 -20.84 -5.04
C VAL A 50 14.76 -19.51 -4.79
N THR A 51 13.83 -19.53 -3.84
CA THR A 51 13.15 -18.32 -3.39
C THR A 51 14.05 -17.56 -2.42
N VAL A 52 14.31 -16.29 -2.73
CA VAL A 52 15.09 -15.39 -1.87
C VAL A 52 14.17 -14.30 -1.33
N LYS A 53 14.10 -14.20 0.01
CA LYS A 53 13.35 -13.19 0.73
C LYS A 53 14.32 -12.14 1.27
N LYS A 54 14.08 -10.89 0.95
CA LYS A 54 14.91 -9.77 1.39
C LYS A 54 14.03 -8.63 1.89
N GLU A 55 14.44 -7.96 2.97
CA GLU A 55 13.74 -6.79 3.44
C GLU A 55 13.70 -5.71 2.37
N SER A 56 12.53 -5.11 2.15
CA SER A 56 12.33 -4.05 1.17
C SER A 56 12.80 -2.69 1.71
N ASP A 57 12.67 -1.65 0.91
CA ASP A 57 12.95 -0.27 1.29
C ASP A 57 11.81 0.41 2.05
N TRP A 58 10.94 -0.36 2.70
CA TRP A 58 9.71 0.17 3.31
C TRP A 58 9.95 1.30 4.31
N LYS A 59 11.09 1.27 5.01
CA LYS A 59 11.42 2.27 6.05
C LYS A 59 11.56 3.68 5.49
N THR A 60 12.02 3.79 4.25
CA THR A 60 12.23 5.08 3.56
C THR A 60 11.22 5.34 2.45
N TYR A 61 10.30 4.40 2.24
CA TYR A 61 9.34 4.43 1.15
C TYR A 61 8.33 5.56 1.30
N THR A 62 8.08 6.29 0.22
CA THR A 62 7.17 7.43 0.16
C THR A 62 6.14 7.30 -0.95
N SER A 63 5.74 6.08 -1.28
CA SER A 63 4.78 5.77 -2.35
C SER A 63 5.40 5.64 -3.74
N SER A 64 4.69 4.98 -4.62
CA SER A 64 5.01 4.90 -6.05
C SER A 64 4.36 6.03 -6.86
N SER A 65 3.52 6.85 -6.24
CA SER A 65 2.86 7.96 -6.91
C SER A 65 3.84 9.08 -7.24
N ILE A 66 4.01 9.37 -8.53
CA ILE A 66 4.90 10.44 -9.00
C ILE A 66 4.46 11.79 -8.45
N LYS A 67 3.16 12.08 -8.53
CA LYS A 67 2.60 13.35 -8.04
C LYS A 67 2.82 13.53 -6.54
N LEU A 68 2.59 12.50 -5.75
CA LEU A 68 2.80 12.56 -4.30
C LEU A 68 4.26 12.83 -3.97
N ASN A 69 5.19 12.16 -4.65
CA ASN A 69 6.62 12.37 -4.42
C ASN A 69 7.08 13.77 -4.87
N GLU A 70 6.51 14.32 -5.93
CA GLU A 70 6.75 15.70 -6.33
C GLU A 70 6.27 16.68 -5.25
N ASP A 71 5.10 16.44 -4.67
CA ASP A 71 4.57 17.27 -3.58
C ASP A 71 5.45 17.18 -2.33
N ILE A 72 5.99 15.99 -2.01
CA ILE A 72 6.92 15.81 -0.90
C ILE A 72 8.21 16.62 -1.11
N LEU A 73 8.73 16.62 -2.32
CA LEU A 73 9.91 17.43 -2.66
C LEU A 73 9.61 18.94 -2.55
N THR A 74 8.44 19.36 -3.00
CA THR A 74 8.05 20.77 -3.01
C THR A 74 7.76 21.30 -1.61
N HIS A 75 7.00 20.53 -0.80
CA HIS A 75 6.50 20.98 0.49
C HIS A 75 7.36 20.54 1.68
N GLY A 76 8.23 19.56 1.48
CA GLY A 76 9.06 18.97 2.54
C GLY A 76 8.35 17.81 3.23
N ILE A 77 9.10 16.74 3.51
CA ILE A 77 8.56 15.51 4.10
C ILE A 77 7.94 15.72 5.48
N HIS A 78 8.41 16.70 6.23
CA HIS A 78 7.89 17.01 7.57
C HIS A 78 6.46 17.56 7.54
N ASN A 79 5.96 18.02 6.39
CA ASN A 79 4.59 18.47 6.21
C ASN A 79 3.64 17.34 5.82
N PHE A 80 4.12 16.10 5.81
CA PHE A 80 3.32 14.92 5.51
C PHE A 80 3.22 14.01 6.73
N GLU A 81 2.09 13.37 6.86
CA GLU A 81 1.82 12.38 7.91
C GLU A 81 1.73 11.00 7.26
N PHE A 82 2.55 10.07 7.71
CA PHE A 82 2.65 8.71 7.19
C PHE A 82 2.06 7.74 8.20
N THR A 83 0.85 7.30 7.95
CA THR A 83 0.09 6.44 8.87
C THR A 83 -0.01 5.02 8.32
N ILE A 84 0.26 4.04 9.15
CA ILE A 84 0.03 2.63 8.83
C ILE A 84 -1.38 2.27 9.28
N LEU A 85 -2.24 1.91 8.33
CA LEU A 85 -3.63 1.57 8.60
C LEU A 85 -3.82 0.11 9.00
N HIS A 86 -3.12 -0.79 8.32
CA HIS A 86 -3.22 -2.24 8.55
C HIS A 86 -1.86 -2.91 8.36
N LEU A 87 -1.57 -3.89 9.20
CA LEU A 87 -0.46 -4.83 9.01
C LEU A 87 -1.04 -6.14 8.47
N THR A 88 -0.42 -6.71 7.47
CA THR A 88 -0.93 -7.91 6.80
C THR A 88 0.09 -9.04 6.80
N ARG A 89 -0.38 -10.28 6.70
CA ARG A 89 0.45 -11.48 6.74
C ARG A 89 0.47 -12.28 5.45
N SER A 90 -0.32 -11.87 4.45
CA SER A 90 -0.36 -12.52 3.15
C SER A 90 -0.57 -11.50 2.04
N LYS A 91 -0.20 -11.89 0.82
CA LYS A 91 -0.43 -11.07 -0.37
C LYS A 91 -1.93 -10.84 -0.59
N GLN A 92 -2.74 -11.88 -0.40
CA GLN A 92 -4.18 -11.79 -0.60
C GLN A 92 -4.82 -10.80 0.39
N GLU A 93 -4.42 -10.85 1.65
CA GLU A 93 -4.88 -9.91 2.67
C GLU A 93 -4.47 -8.48 2.34
N LEU A 94 -3.22 -8.30 1.91
CA LEU A 94 -2.70 -6.99 1.52
C LEU A 94 -3.52 -6.39 0.36
N ASP A 95 -3.73 -7.15 -0.69
CA ASP A 95 -4.48 -6.69 -1.86
C ASP A 95 -5.94 -6.40 -1.51
N PHE A 96 -6.57 -7.27 -0.72
CA PHE A 96 -7.95 -7.09 -0.27
C PHE A 96 -8.13 -5.83 0.58
N LEU A 97 -7.28 -5.61 1.56
CA LEU A 97 -7.39 -4.48 2.45
C LEU A 97 -7.10 -3.15 1.76
N GLU A 98 -6.19 -3.12 0.79
CA GLU A 98 -5.99 -1.93 -0.02
C GLU A 98 -7.26 -1.55 -0.78
N THR A 99 -7.86 -2.50 -1.47
CA THR A 99 -9.10 -2.27 -2.22
C THR A 99 -10.23 -1.85 -1.29
N LYS A 100 -10.37 -2.53 -0.15
CA LYS A 100 -11.40 -2.23 0.84
C LYS A 100 -11.28 -0.80 1.37
N GLU A 101 -10.08 -0.38 1.75
CA GLU A 101 -9.85 0.98 2.25
C GLU A 101 -10.13 2.03 1.18
N GLN A 102 -9.72 1.77 -0.05
CA GLN A 102 -9.96 2.68 -1.16
C GLN A 102 -11.44 2.83 -1.49
N TRP A 103 -12.20 1.74 -1.48
CA TRP A 103 -13.66 1.76 -1.70
C TRP A 103 -14.40 2.42 -0.56
N GLN A 104 -14.10 2.06 0.69
CA GLN A 104 -14.79 2.62 1.86
C GLN A 104 -14.58 4.12 1.99
N ARG A 105 -13.42 4.61 1.61
CA ARG A 105 -13.08 6.03 1.63
C ARG A 105 -13.53 6.76 0.37
N ASP A 106 -14.03 6.05 -0.63
CA ASP A 106 -14.43 6.60 -1.93
C ASP A 106 -13.35 7.53 -2.49
N VAL A 107 -12.13 7.00 -2.60
CA VAL A 107 -10.94 7.81 -2.93
C VAL A 107 -11.02 8.54 -4.28
N LEU A 108 -11.84 8.03 -5.21
CA LEU A 108 -11.99 8.65 -6.53
C LEU A 108 -12.94 9.84 -6.52
N ASN A 109 -13.91 9.90 -5.59
CA ASN A 109 -14.98 10.89 -5.60
C ASN A 109 -15.04 11.79 -4.36
N SER A 110 -14.38 11.41 -3.27
CA SER A 110 -14.42 12.21 -2.04
C SER A 110 -13.80 13.59 -2.25
N LEU A 111 -14.51 14.62 -1.76
CA LEU A 111 -14.10 16.01 -1.87
C LEU A 111 -13.86 16.60 -0.48
N GLN A 112 -12.96 17.57 -0.43
CA GLN A 112 -12.76 18.41 0.74
C GLN A 112 -13.86 19.50 0.77
N PRO A 113 -14.06 20.20 1.93
CA PRO A 113 -15.05 21.26 2.02
C PRO A 113 -14.89 22.38 0.99
N ASP A 114 -13.68 22.61 0.50
CA ASP A 114 -13.39 23.62 -0.53
C ASP A 114 -13.66 23.15 -1.97
N GLY A 115 -14.12 21.90 -2.15
CA GLY A 115 -14.41 21.31 -3.44
C GLY A 115 -13.23 20.61 -4.12
N THR A 116 -12.02 20.66 -3.55
CA THR A 116 -10.87 19.93 -4.08
C THR A 116 -10.93 18.46 -3.70
N ARG A 117 -10.24 17.62 -4.46
CA ARG A 117 -10.20 16.18 -4.19
C ARG A 117 -9.55 15.90 -2.82
N LYS A 118 -10.18 15.04 -2.04
CA LYS A 118 -9.64 14.61 -0.75
C LYS A 118 -8.47 13.62 -0.91
N TYR A 119 -8.51 12.78 -1.95
CA TYR A 119 -7.47 11.77 -2.21
C TYR A 119 -6.84 12.00 -3.57
N GLN A 120 -5.53 11.77 -3.65
CA GLN A 120 -4.79 11.87 -4.90
C GLN A 120 -4.84 10.59 -5.74
N ASN A 121 -5.44 9.52 -5.18
CA ASN A 121 -5.57 8.25 -5.88
C ASN A 121 -6.27 8.43 -7.23
N GLY A 122 -5.69 7.89 -8.30
CA GLY A 122 -6.25 7.95 -9.65
C GLY A 122 -7.06 6.72 -10.04
N ARG A 123 -7.00 5.66 -9.21
CA ARG A 123 -7.72 4.41 -9.45
C ARG A 123 -7.91 3.64 -8.14
N ILE A 124 -8.82 2.65 -8.18
CA ILE A 124 -8.99 1.67 -7.10
C ILE A 124 -8.50 0.34 -7.64
N GLU A 125 -7.61 -0.32 -6.90
CA GLU A 125 -7.11 -1.63 -7.28
C GLU A 125 -8.23 -2.68 -7.23
N CYS A 126 -8.24 -3.58 -8.23
CA CYS A 126 -9.20 -4.67 -8.29
C CYS A 126 -8.62 -5.93 -7.65
N VAL A 127 -9.38 -6.55 -6.75
CA VAL A 127 -9.03 -7.86 -6.18
C VAL A 127 -9.65 -8.94 -7.06
N ARG A 128 -8.83 -9.88 -7.49
CA ARG A 128 -9.32 -11.06 -8.19
C ARG A 128 -9.67 -12.15 -7.19
N PHE A 129 -10.92 -12.58 -7.24
CA PHE A 129 -11.31 -13.81 -6.56
C PHE A 129 -10.81 -14.99 -7.38
N ASN A 130 -10.30 -16.02 -6.71
CA ASN A 130 -9.99 -17.23 -7.42
C ASN A 130 -11.32 -17.89 -7.89
N LYS A 131 -11.25 -18.76 -8.87
CA LYS A 131 -12.43 -19.40 -9.47
C LYS A 131 -13.28 -20.14 -8.44
N PHE A 132 -12.65 -20.77 -7.47
CA PHE A 132 -13.32 -21.51 -6.42
C PHE A 132 -14.14 -20.60 -5.52
N THR A 133 -13.62 -19.45 -5.15
CA THR A 133 -14.32 -18.46 -4.32
C THR A 133 -15.50 -17.84 -5.07
N ALA A 134 -15.30 -17.51 -6.35
CA ALA A 134 -16.36 -16.94 -7.20
C ALA A 134 -17.56 -17.86 -7.32
N ASP A 135 -17.32 -19.17 -7.48
CA ASP A 135 -18.40 -20.16 -7.60
C ASP A 135 -19.25 -20.27 -6.33
N LYS A 136 -18.75 -19.84 -5.19
CA LYS A 136 -19.44 -19.87 -3.90
C LYS A 136 -20.18 -18.59 -3.56
N VAL A 137 -19.93 -17.53 -4.30
CA VAL A 137 -20.62 -16.26 -4.06
C VAL A 137 -22.05 -16.36 -4.60
N ARG A 138 -23.03 -16.15 -3.72
CA ARG A 138 -24.44 -16.14 -4.09
C ARG A 138 -24.98 -14.74 -3.88
N PHE A 139 -25.55 -14.20 -4.93
CA PHE A 139 -26.25 -12.92 -4.87
C PHE A 139 -27.74 -13.21 -4.65
N VAL A 140 -28.26 -12.62 -3.61
CA VAL A 140 -29.67 -12.78 -3.24
C VAL A 140 -30.41 -11.50 -3.54
#